data_61abe8b67b406a3af4b45f47e8f3c93a
#
_entry.id   61abe8b67b406a3af4b45f47e8f3c93a
#
_cell.length_a   1.000
_cell.length_b   1.000
_cell.length_c   1.000
_cell.angle_alpha   90.00
_cell.angle_beta   90.00
_cell.angle_gamma   90.00
#
_symmetry.space_group_name_H-M   'P 1'
#
loop_
_entity.id
_entity.type
_entity.pdbx_description
1 polymer ?
#
loop_
_entity_poly.entity_id
_entity_poly.type
_entity_poly.pdbx_seq_one_letter_code
_entity_poly.pdbx_strand_id
1 'polypeptide(L)'
;MSNYFIDKYEENRLVAYRCPAGVWTISKGITKYPNGQPIKEGDEISKEFSEVLVNDYLIKNVHPAIKRLNKNFSRRQKEALESLIFNIGEPAFEKSKLRKAIINNDVEGIFKNWDWIRGGGVVLKGLVKRRAEELSWFLCDF
;
A
#
# COMPACT_ATOMS: atom_id res chain seq x y z
N MET A 1 -7.75 11.65 5.26
CA MET A 1 -8.73 10.64 4.86
C MET A 1 -8.15 9.26 5.03
N SER A 2 -8.90 8.37 5.61
CA SER A 2 -8.45 7.00 5.83
C SER A 2 -8.71 6.14 4.61
N ASN A 3 -7.90 5.11 4.44
CA ASN A 3 -8.10 4.07 3.43
C ASN A 3 -8.59 2.82 4.15
N TYR A 4 -9.71 2.27 3.69
CA TYR A 4 -10.35 1.11 4.32
C TYR A 4 -9.37 -0.06 4.51
N PHE A 5 -8.61 -0.39 3.46
CA PHE A 5 -7.69 -1.54 3.49
C PHE A 5 -6.48 -1.30 4.37
N ILE A 6 -5.92 -0.11 4.29
CA ILE A 6 -4.74 0.25 5.10
C ILE A 6 -5.12 0.22 6.57
N ASP A 7 -6.27 0.76 6.92
CA ASP A 7 -6.78 0.72 8.29
C ASP A 7 -7.04 -0.70 8.79
N LYS A 8 -7.53 -1.56 7.90
CA LYS A 8 -7.88 -2.94 8.25
C LYS A 8 -6.67 -3.87 8.34
N TYR A 9 -5.72 -3.74 7.42
CA TYR A 9 -4.66 -4.73 7.24
C TYR A 9 -3.29 -4.30 7.76
N GLU A 10 -3.03 -3.01 7.94
CA GLU A 10 -1.74 -2.54 8.42
C GLU A 10 -1.79 -2.33 9.93
N GLU A 11 -0.83 -2.91 10.64
CA GLU A 11 -0.68 -2.67 12.07
C GLU A 11 -0.21 -1.25 12.33
N ASN A 12 -0.85 -0.54 13.25
CA ASN A 12 -0.47 0.83 13.60
C ASN A 12 0.28 0.84 14.93
N ARG A 13 1.57 1.13 14.89
CA ARG A 13 2.43 1.15 16.08
C ARG A 13 2.88 2.57 16.37
N LEU A 14 2.57 3.02 17.58
CA LEU A 14 2.81 4.42 17.98
C LEU A 14 4.17 4.62 18.63
N VAL A 15 4.91 3.55 18.89
CA VAL A 15 6.29 3.58 19.41
C VAL A 15 7.20 2.91 18.40
N ALA A 16 8.33 3.52 18.11
CA ALA A 16 9.27 3.00 17.12
C ALA A 16 9.71 1.58 17.47
N TYR A 17 9.81 0.74 16.46
CA TYR A 17 10.26 -0.64 16.57
C TYR A 17 11.17 -0.96 15.39
N ARG A 18 11.98 -2.01 15.53
CA ARG A 18 12.76 -2.50 14.39
C ARG A 18 11.96 -3.50 13.57
N CYS A 19 11.85 -3.23 12.27
CA CYS A 19 11.26 -4.20 11.36
C CYS A 19 12.21 -5.38 11.14
N PRO A 20 11.78 -6.46 10.47
CA PRO A 20 12.65 -7.62 10.21
C PRO A 20 13.96 -7.27 9.50
N ALA A 21 13.97 -6.21 8.69
CA ALA A 21 15.18 -5.71 8.04
C ALA A 21 16.09 -4.88 8.95
N GLY A 22 15.73 -4.69 10.23
CA GLY A 22 16.52 -3.94 11.21
C GLY A 22 16.37 -2.43 11.11
N VAL A 23 15.38 -1.93 10.39
CA VAL A 23 15.14 -0.48 10.22
C VAL A 23 14.13 0.00 11.25
N TRP A 24 14.44 1.13 11.91
CA TRP A 24 13.49 1.74 12.84
C TRP A 24 12.25 2.22 12.10
N THR A 25 11.09 1.79 12.56
CA THR A 25 9.82 1.92 11.88
C THR A 25 8.75 2.36 12.88
N ILE A 26 7.76 3.11 12.41
CA ILE A 26 6.66 3.57 13.27
C ILE A 26 5.38 3.66 12.43
N SER A 27 4.23 3.85 13.09
CA SER A 27 2.96 3.98 12.40
C SER A 27 2.64 2.69 11.62
N LYS A 28 2.28 2.81 10.38
CA LYS A 28 1.93 1.67 9.50
C LYS A 28 3.08 1.34 8.55
N GLY A 29 4.26 1.13 9.10
CA GLY A 29 5.44 0.77 8.31
C GLY A 29 6.22 1.97 7.80
N ILE A 30 6.10 3.11 8.43
CA ILE A 30 6.77 4.35 8.03
C ILE A 30 8.18 4.40 8.62
N THR A 31 9.18 4.72 7.81
CA THR A 31 10.58 4.75 8.22
C THR A 31 11.18 6.16 8.24
N LYS A 32 10.48 7.14 7.71
CA LYS A 32 10.94 8.54 7.66
C LYS A 32 9.79 9.49 7.96
N TYR A 33 10.13 10.59 8.62
CA TYR A 33 9.20 11.71 8.81
C TYR A 33 9.00 12.48 7.49
N PRO A 34 7.96 13.33 7.42
CA PRO A 34 7.73 14.14 6.20
C PRO A 34 8.91 14.99 5.77
N ASN A 35 9.75 15.42 6.72
CA ASN A 35 10.95 16.23 6.43
C ASN A 35 12.15 15.39 5.97
N GLY A 36 11.99 14.07 5.83
CA GLY A 36 13.06 13.17 5.39
C GLY A 36 13.92 12.62 6.51
N GLN A 37 13.76 13.06 7.75
CA GLN A 37 14.52 12.53 8.87
C GLN A 37 14.09 11.10 9.18
N PRO A 38 15.04 10.20 9.48
CA PRO A 38 14.68 8.82 9.80
C PRO A 38 13.99 8.70 11.15
N ILE A 39 13.16 7.68 11.28
CA ILE A 39 12.62 7.28 12.59
C ILE A 39 13.76 6.74 13.42
N LYS A 40 13.74 7.02 14.74
CA LYS A 40 14.80 6.63 15.66
C LYS A 40 14.25 5.85 16.83
N GLU A 41 15.13 5.12 17.50
CA GLU A 41 14.80 4.43 18.74
C GLU A 41 14.22 5.42 19.76
N GLY A 42 13.14 5.02 20.42
CA GLY A 42 12.48 5.85 21.41
C GLY A 42 11.46 6.83 20.87
N ASP A 43 11.36 6.96 19.55
CA ASP A 43 10.35 7.85 18.98
C ASP A 43 8.94 7.36 19.30
N GLU A 44 8.08 8.30 19.63
CA GLU A 44 6.70 8.04 20.01
C GLU A 44 5.81 9.09 19.36
N ILE A 45 4.67 8.68 18.83
CA ILE A 45 3.76 9.58 18.13
C ILE A 45 2.33 9.38 18.61
N SER A 46 1.49 10.37 18.37
CA SER A 46 0.06 10.25 18.62
C SER A 46 -0.61 9.48 17.47
N LYS A 47 -1.82 9.01 17.74
CA LYS A 47 -2.65 8.36 16.71
C LYS A 47 -2.93 9.31 15.56
N GLU A 48 -3.20 10.57 15.86
CA GLU A 48 -3.47 11.61 14.87
C GLU A 48 -2.24 11.87 14.00
N PHE A 49 -1.05 11.92 14.61
CA PHE A 49 0.17 12.11 13.83
C PHE A 49 0.51 10.90 12.98
N SER A 50 0.14 9.70 13.42
CA SER A 50 0.27 8.49 12.60
C SER A 50 -0.51 8.64 11.28
N GLU A 51 -1.72 9.21 11.32
CA GLU A 51 -2.49 9.47 10.10
C GLU A 51 -1.78 10.46 9.18
N VAL A 52 -1.15 11.50 9.76
CA VAL A 52 -0.36 12.45 8.98
C VAL A 52 0.79 11.75 8.25
N LEU A 53 1.49 10.84 8.94
CA LEU A 53 2.59 10.09 8.34
C LEU A 53 2.12 9.21 7.17
N VAL A 54 1.00 8.51 7.34
CA VAL A 54 0.46 7.67 6.28
C VAL A 54 0.03 8.52 5.08
N ASN A 55 -0.68 9.62 5.31
CA ASN A 55 -1.10 10.50 4.24
C ASN A 55 0.09 11.09 3.48
N ASP A 56 1.13 11.50 4.18
CA ASP A 56 2.34 12.02 3.55
C ASP A 56 2.99 10.95 2.66
N TYR A 57 3.07 9.73 3.16
CA TYR A 57 3.62 8.63 2.37
C TYR A 57 2.79 8.36 1.12
N LEU A 58 1.46 8.34 1.23
CA LEU A 58 0.56 8.14 0.09
C LEU A 58 0.77 9.22 -0.97
N ILE A 59 0.84 10.47 -0.55
CA ILE A 59 1.00 11.61 -1.48
C ILE A 59 2.34 11.53 -2.21
N LYS A 60 3.41 11.15 -1.52
CA LYS A 60 4.76 11.12 -2.10
C LYS A 60 5.05 9.88 -2.92
N ASN A 61 4.54 8.72 -2.51
CA ASN A 61 5.00 7.44 -3.05
C ASN A 61 3.91 6.62 -3.74
N VAL A 62 2.64 6.88 -3.47
CA VAL A 62 1.55 6.05 -3.98
C VAL A 62 0.71 6.79 -5.01
N HIS A 63 0.24 7.98 -4.68
CA HIS A 63 -0.61 8.74 -5.60
C HIS A 63 0.07 9.04 -6.94
N PRO A 64 1.38 9.36 -7.00
CA PRO A 64 2.03 9.56 -8.29
C PRO A 64 1.97 8.33 -9.18
N ALA A 65 2.11 7.12 -8.61
CA ALA A 65 2.03 5.88 -9.39
C ALA A 65 0.63 5.68 -9.98
N ILE A 66 -0.41 5.97 -9.20
CA ILE A 66 -1.80 5.89 -9.67
C ILE A 66 -2.06 6.92 -10.77
N LYS A 67 -1.57 8.13 -10.58
CA LYS A 67 -1.73 9.21 -11.56
C LYS A 67 -1.08 8.87 -12.89
N ARG A 68 0.06 8.19 -12.87
CA ARG A 68 0.76 7.77 -14.10
C ARG A 68 0.00 6.75 -14.92
N LEU A 69 -1.00 6.09 -14.36
CA LEU A 69 -1.87 5.19 -15.13
C LEU A 69 -2.76 5.97 -16.11
N ASN A 70 -2.96 7.25 -15.85
CA ASN A 70 -3.70 8.17 -16.71
C ASN A 70 -5.12 7.68 -17.04
N LYS A 71 -5.84 7.24 -16.00
CA LYS A 71 -7.22 6.77 -16.09
C LYS A 71 -8.06 7.40 -14.99
N ASN A 72 -9.35 7.48 -15.23
CA ASN A 72 -10.32 7.93 -14.23
C ASN A 72 -10.78 6.73 -13.42
N PHE A 73 -10.35 6.65 -12.19
CA PHE A 73 -10.74 5.59 -11.27
C PHE A 73 -11.84 6.06 -10.32
N SER A 74 -12.74 5.17 -9.96
CA SER A 74 -13.69 5.40 -8.88
C SER A 74 -12.93 5.49 -7.54
N ARG A 75 -13.61 5.97 -6.49
CA ARG A 75 -13.01 5.98 -5.15
C ARG A 75 -12.62 4.58 -4.70
N ARG A 76 -13.46 3.58 -4.96
CA ARG A 76 -13.19 2.20 -4.58
C ARG A 76 -11.98 1.63 -5.30
N GLN A 77 -11.86 1.92 -6.59
CA GLN A 77 -10.68 1.52 -7.37
C GLN A 77 -9.41 2.18 -6.84
N LYS A 78 -9.49 3.47 -6.50
CA LYS A 78 -8.33 4.19 -5.94
C LYS A 78 -7.92 3.61 -4.59
N GLU A 79 -8.86 3.30 -3.71
CA GLU A 79 -8.52 2.72 -2.42
C GLU A 79 -7.87 1.35 -2.57
N ALA A 80 -8.36 0.52 -3.49
CA ALA A 80 -7.75 -0.78 -3.77
C ALA A 80 -6.32 -0.64 -4.28
N LEU A 81 -6.09 0.29 -5.21
CA LEU A 81 -4.74 0.56 -5.74
C LEU A 81 -3.83 1.14 -4.67
N GLU A 82 -4.31 2.07 -3.86
CA GLU A 82 -3.53 2.63 -2.76
C GLU A 82 -3.08 1.54 -1.80
N SER A 83 -3.98 0.65 -1.43
CA SER A 83 -3.67 -0.47 -0.54
C SER A 83 -2.60 -1.38 -1.12
N LEU A 84 -2.76 -1.78 -2.37
CA LEU A 84 -1.80 -2.65 -3.04
C LEU A 84 -0.43 -1.98 -3.12
N ILE A 85 -0.36 -0.78 -3.65
CA ILE A 85 0.91 -0.07 -3.85
C ILE A 85 1.57 0.26 -2.52
N PHE A 86 0.79 0.63 -1.50
CA PHE A 86 1.32 0.84 -0.14
C PHE A 86 2.00 -0.43 0.37
N ASN A 87 1.41 -1.58 0.15
CA ASN A 87 1.92 -2.86 0.64
C ASN A 87 3.12 -3.38 -0.13
N ILE A 88 3.08 -3.36 -1.48
CA ILE A 88 4.15 -3.94 -2.31
C ILE A 88 5.23 -2.93 -2.68
N GLY A 89 4.94 -1.65 -2.58
CA GLY A 89 5.86 -0.58 -2.97
C GLY A 89 5.71 -0.15 -4.42
N GLU A 90 5.99 1.13 -4.67
CA GLU A 90 5.91 1.70 -6.01
C GLU A 90 6.81 0.99 -7.04
N PRO A 91 8.09 0.69 -6.72
CA PRO A 91 8.96 0.04 -7.71
C PRO A 91 8.43 -1.30 -8.21
N ALA A 92 7.87 -2.12 -7.32
CA ALA A 92 7.28 -3.39 -7.71
C ALA A 92 6.06 -3.20 -8.60
N PHE A 93 5.20 -2.24 -8.26
CA PHE A 93 4.02 -1.95 -9.06
C PHE A 93 4.39 -1.44 -10.46
N GLU A 94 5.35 -0.53 -10.56
CA GLU A 94 5.75 0.07 -11.84
C GLU A 94 6.26 -0.96 -12.84
N LYS A 95 6.89 -2.03 -12.37
CA LYS A 95 7.43 -3.11 -13.20
C LYS A 95 6.43 -4.23 -13.46
N SER A 96 5.24 -4.16 -12.88
CA SER A 96 4.34 -5.30 -12.83
C SER A 96 3.57 -5.54 -14.12
N LYS A 97 3.22 -6.80 -14.34
CA LYS A 97 2.25 -7.17 -15.38
C LYS A 97 0.87 -6.63 -15.08
N LEU A 98 0.54 -6.47 -13.79
CA LEU A 98 -0.73 -5.88 -13.38
C LEU A 98 -0.87 -4.45 -13.92
N ARG A 99 0.17 -3.64 -13.79
CA ARG A 99 0.15 -2.27 -14.30
C ARG A 99 -0.16 -2.23 -15.81
N LYS A 100 0.49 -3.10 -16.56
CA LYS A 100 0.25 -3.21 -18.01
C LYS A 100 -1.18 -3.61 -18.31
N ALA A 101 -1.71 -4.57 -17.57
CA ALA A 101 -3.08 -5.04 -17.75
C ALA A 101 -4.10 -3.93 -17.46
N ILE A 102 -3.86 -3.13 -16.43
CA ILE A 102 -4.73 -1.98 -16.11
C ILE A 102 -4.71 -0.96 -17.24
N ILE A 103 -3.54 -0.60 -17.74
CA ILE A 103 -3.39 0.36 -18.82
C ILE A 103 -4.13 -0.14 -20.10
N ASN A 104 -4.06 -1.42 -20.37
CA ASN A 104 -4.64 -2.02 -21.55
C ASN A 104 -6.10 -2.46 -21.37
N ASN A 105 -6.72 -2.18 -20.23
CA ASN A 105 -8.08 -2.63 -19.91
C ASN A 105 -8.25 -4.15 -20.05
N ASP A 106 -7.22 -4.89 -19.73
CA ASP A 106 -7.19 -6.36 -19.82
C ASP A 106 -7.69 -6.96 -18.51
N VAL A 107 -9.01 -7.20 -18.42
CA VAL A 107 -9.67 -7.71 -17.21
C VAL A 107 -9.08 -9.04 -16.76
N GLU A 108 -8.83 -9.95 -17.69
CA GLU A 108 -8.25 -11.26 -17.36
C GLU A 108 -6.84 -11.09 -16.79
N GLY A 109 -6.03 -10.22 -17.40
CA GLY A 109 -4.69 -9.92 -16.90
C GLY A 109 -4.71 -9.27 -15.53
N ILE A 110 -5.67 -8.39 -15.27
CA ILE A 110 -5.85 -7.77 -13.95
C ILE A 110 -6.16 -8.85 -12.92
N PHE A 111 -7.10 -9.74 -13.23
CA PHE A 111 -7.47 -10.83 -12.34
C PHE A 111 -6.29 -11.75 -12.03
N LYS A 112 -5.52 -12.12 -13.04
CA LYS A 112 -4.40 -13.06 -12.89
C LYS A 112 -3.20 -12.47 -12.18
N ASN A 113 -2.97 -11.18 -12.30
CA ASN A 113 -1.73 -10.55 -11.83
C ASN A 113 -1.87 -9.75 -10.54
N TRP A 114 -3.01 -9.78 -9.90
CA TRP A 114 -3.23 -9.16 -8.59
C TRP A 114 -2.96 -10.19 -7.49
N ASP A 115 -1.70 -10.63 -7.41
CA ASP A 115 -1.37 -11.87 -6.73
C ASP A 115 -0.18 -11.83 -5.76
N TRP A 116 0.14 -10.67 -5.21
CA TRP A 116 1.20 -10.57 -4.19
C TRP A 116 0.72 -11.13 -2.85
N ILE A 117 0.86 -12.45 -2.71
CA ILE A 117 0.31 -13.23 -1.59
C ILE A 117 1.39 -13.92 -0.76
N ARG A 118 2.69 -13.68 -1.07
CA ARG A 118 3.79 -14.35 -0.39
C ARG A 118 4.59 -13.39 0.48
N GLY A 119 5.06 -13.90 1.61
CA GLY A 119 6.02 -13.21 2.46
C GLY A 119 7.08 -14.20 2.89
N GLY A 120 8.37 -13.85 2.72
CA GLY A 120 9.47 -14.77 3.02
C GLY A 120 9.41 -16.06 2.19
N GLY A 121 8.88 -16.01 0.97
CA GLY A 121 8.75 -17.18 0.10
C GLY A 121 7.57 -18.08 0.38
N VAL A 122 6.73 -17.75 1.37
CA VAL A 122 5.58 -18.56 1.80
C VAL A 122 4.28 -17.82 1.54
N VAL A 123 3.24 -18.55 1.14
CA VAL A 123 1.91 -17.97 0.99
C VAL A 123 1.35 -17.61 2.36
N LEU A 124 0.93 -16.36 2.54
CA LEU A 124 0.36 -15.87 3.80
C LEU A 124 -1.14 -15.66 3.65
N LYS A 125 -1.91 -16.25 4.56
CA LYS A 125 -3.39 -16.17 4.52
C LYS A 125 -3.90 -14.74 4.56
N GLY A 126 -3.27 -13.88 5.34
CA GLY A 126 -3.65 -12.47 5.43
C GLY A 126 -3.46 -11.74 4.10
N LEU A 127 -2.39 -12.05 3.37
CA LEU A 127 -2.16 -11.46 2.07
C LEU A 127 -3.12 -12.00 1.02
N VAL A 128 -3.47 -13.28 1.06
CA VAL A 128 -4.48 -13.85 0.16
C VAL A 128 -5.80 -13.12 0.33
N LYS A 129 -6.24 -12.96 1.58
CA LYS A 129 -7.49 -12.26 1.89
C LYS A 129 -7.46 -10.82 1.44
N ARG A 130 -6.37 -10.10 1.72
CA ARG A 130 -6.20 -8.70 1.35
C ARG A 130 -6.25 -8.51 -0.17
N ARG A 131 -5.51 -9.33 -0.92
CA ARG A 131 -5.50 -9.26 -2.39
C ARG A 131 -6.87 -9.54 -2.98
N ALA A 132 -7.57 -10.54 -2.46
CA ALA A 132 -8.90 -10.88 -2.93
C ALA A 132 -9.89 -9.72 -2.71
N GLU A 133 -9.84 -9.09 -1.56
CA GLU A 133 -10.72 -7.99 -1.24
C GLU A 133 -10.41 -6.73 -2.08
N GLU A 134 -9.12 -6.40 -2.22
CA GLU A 134 -8.69 -5.30 -3.10
C GLU A 134 -9.17 -5.51 -4.53
N LEU A 135 -8.95 -6.71 -5.06
CA LEU A 135 -9.31 -7.05 -6.44
C LEU A 135 -10.81 -6.94 -6.66
N SER A 136 -11.62 -7.41 -5.71
CA SER A 136 -13.06 -7.32 -5.83
C SER A 136 -13.54 -5.87 -5.88
N TRP A 137 -12.96 -4.98 -5.09
CA TRP A 137 -13.28 -3.56 -5.12
C TRP A 137 -12.88 -2.92 -6.44
N PHE A 138 -11.73 -3.30 -6.96
CA PHE A 138 -11.24 -2.74 -8.23
C PHE A 138 -12.11 -3.18 -9.41
N LEU A 139 -12.40 -4.47 -9.52
CA LEU A 139 -13.16 -5.01 -10.65
C LEU A 139 -14.63 -4.65 -10.60
N CYS A 140 -15.18 -4.39 -9.41
CA CYS A 140 -16.59 -4.03 -9.28
C CYS A 140 -16.96 -2.79 -10.09
N ASP A 141 -16.03 -1.84 -10.21
CA ASP A 141 -16.24 -0.58 -10.93
C ASP A 141 -15.49 -0.53 -12.25
N PHE A 142 -14.88 -1.61 -12.65
CA PHE A 142 -14.10 -1.66 -13.89
C PHE A 142 -14.99 -2.09 -15.07
#